data_ba49c5637e350316f7e747448509f737
#
_entry.id   ba49c5637e350316f7e747448509f737
#
_cell.length_a   1.000
_cell.length_b   1.000
_cell.length_c   1.000
_cell.angle_alpha   90.00
_cell.angle_beta   90.00
_cell.angle_gamma   90.00
#
_symmetry.space_group_name_H-M   'P 1'
#
loop_
_entity.id
_entity.type
_entity.pdbx_description
1 polymer ?
#
loop_
_entity_poly.entity_id
_entity_poly.type
_entity_poly.pdbx_seq_one_letter_code
_entity_poly.pdbx_strand_id
1 'polypeptide(L)'
;LITLSLAGVSCHGDLDIAQKGQVTGGDAWGSQSNALANMYGMMSTFRAAFATDYMYWGEYRTQIWGKGNETQPSRDFVYTNNIASTHAQADWTSLYTTINHANLILKYVPGIGFTDEGQKNQILGAAHFVRAFCYYWIGRIWGDAPVLTAGFESDGQEGLFPSRDPADVVFRQVGDDIVAAVDYLKNASVSSTDIPTLAAAYAMQTDYYLWMAKVRKDATALADARTACDNALAAAAAAGKQLLGNFADIFSVTNKLNPEVLFAWSMKKDEKEGGFQSDWLCAIQYVSEKYVENPVKVGSHQQWAMFTEAFRGVIDETTVNGVSVEDSRARVSYDFFLDVEKNNTTHRWINKYAGTWNEGARIFDSDIIVYRYADLLMFDAEIKNDQNQKDAAVDALNQVAQRAYGRANFYPKTLTKQEVDAAILREREKEFCAEGKLWWDFIRLGVVFDEVPSLVGRENEKNILLWPISNTAMNKNPNLTQTEIGTIE
;
A
#
# COMPACT_ATOMS: atom_id res chain seq x y z
N LEU A 1 -56.09 -25.63 59.36
CA LEU A 1 -55.41 -24.90 58.26
C LEU A 1 -54.40 -23.96 58.87
N ILE A 2 -53.09 -24.29 58.74
CA ILE A 2 -51.98 -23.42 59.16
C ILE A 2 -51.30 -22.99 57.85
N THR A 3 -51.39 -21.69 57.56
CA THR A 3 -50.75 -21.05 56.42
C THR A 3 -49.33 -20.69 56.84
N LEU A 4 -48.34 -21.34 56.26
CA LEU A 4 -46.92 -21.05 56.42
C LEU A 4 -46.56 -20.00 55.39
N SER A 5 -46.28 -18.76 55.77
CA SER A 5 -45.73 -17.72 54.93
C SER A 5 -44.18 -17.86 54.89
N LEU A 6 -43.65 -18.28 53.75
CA LEU A 6 -42.21 -18.19 53.48
C LEU A 6 -41.86 -16.73 53.11
N ALA A 7 -41.15 -16.06 53.99
CA ALA A 7 -40.46 -14.82 53.69
C ALA A 7 -39.18 -15.21 52.89
N GLY A 8 -39.14 -14.88 51.60
CA GLY A 8 -37.94 -14.97 50.78
C GLY A 8 -37.01 -13.83 51.15
N VAL A 9 -35.88 -14.14 51.76
CA VAL A 9 -34.77 -13.23 51.94
C VAL A 9 -34.03 -13.17 50.61
N SER A 10 -34.21 -12.09 49.82
CA SER A 10 -33.41 -11.77 48.67
C SER A 10 -32.04 -11.30 49.15
N CYS A 11 -31.05 -12.20 49.05
CA CYS A 11 -29.64 -11.77 49.14
C CYS A 11 -29.31 -10.95 47.92
N HIS A 12 -29.33 -9.63 48.03
CA HIS A 12 -28.56 -8.72 47.16
C HIS A 12 -27.13 -8.75 47.70
N GLY A 13 -26.38 -9.77 47.30
CA GLY A 13 -24.95 -9.83 47.48
C GLY A 13 -24.33 -9.63 46.13
N ASP A 14 -23.49 -8.62 46.04
CA ASP A 14 -22.71 -8.21 44.89
C ASP A 14 -22.08 -9.42 44.17
N LEU A 15 -22.69 -9.81 43.05
CA LEU A 15 -22.02 -10.62 42.02
C LEU A 15 -21.32 -9.73 41.00
N ASP A 16 -20.60 -8.75 41.52
CA ASP A 16 -19.59 -8.04 40.74
C ASP A 16 -18.30 -8.86 40.76
N ILE A 17 -18.39 -10.04 40.15
CA ILE A 17 -17.18 -10.80 39.81
C ILE A 17 -16.58 -10.07 38.63
N ALA A 18 -15.62 -9.17 38.92
CA ALA A 18 -14.73 -8.66 37.91
C ALA A 18 -14.15 -9.85 37.14
N GLN A 19 -14.56 -10.02 35.89
CA GLN A 19 -14.05 -11.08 35.06
C GLN A 19 -12.54 -10.87 34.90
N LYS A 20 -11.75 -11.63 35.63
CA LYS A 20 -10.26 -11.65 35.53
C LYS A 20 -9.85 -12.25 34.18
N GLY A 21 -10.15 -11.55 33.11
CA GLY A 21 -9.86 -12.00 31.74
C GLY A 21 -10.34 -11.02 30.67
N GLN A 22 -11.19 -10.05 31.03
CA GLN A 22 -11.46 -8.91 30.16
C GLN A 22 -10.55 -7.75 30.59
N VAL A 23 -9.66 -7.34 29.69
CA VAL A 23 -8.90 -6.10 29.84
C VAL A 23 -9.92 -4.97 29.83
N THR A 24 -10.17 -4.33 30.97
CA THR A 24 -11.04 -3.14 31.03
C THR A 24 -10.37 -1.99 30.29
N GLY A 25 -11.14 -1.05 29.73
CA GLY A 25 -10.58 0.08 28.98
C GLY A 25 -9.47 0.83 29.74
N GLY A 26 -9.55 0.92 31.07
CA GLY A 26 -8.49 1.52 31.91
C GLY A 26 -7.21 0.68 31.98
N ASP A 27 -7.31 -0.64 32.02
CA ASP A 27 -6.16 -1.54 32.09
C ASP A 27 -5.43 -1.63 30.74
N ALA A 28 -6.15 -1.45 29.63
CA ALA A 28 -5.58 -1.49 28.27
C ALA A 28 -4.59 -0.34 27.99
N TRP A 29 -4.65 0.75 28.76
CA TRP A 29 -3.86 1.96 28.55
C TRP A 29 -3.04 2.38 29.80
N GLY A 30 -2.92 1.49 30.79
CA GLY A 30 -2.34 1.81 32.09
C GLY A 30 -0.81 1.91 32.15
N SER A 31 -0.10 1.52 31.10
CA SER A 31 1.37 1.43 31.12
C SER A 31 2.03 1.60 29.76
N GLN A 32 3.34 1.88 29.76
CA GLN A 32 4.20 1.92 28.58
C GLN A 32 4.15 0.59 27.79
N SER A 33 4.14 -0.56 28.46
CA SER A 33 4.05 -1.86 27.79
C SER A 33 2.69 -2.07 27.12
N ASN A 34 1.61 -1.58 27.71
CA ASN A 34 0.28 -1.63 27.09
C ASN A 34 0.19 -0.71 25.87
N ALA A 35 0.77 0.49 25.93
CA ALA A 35 0.86 1.39 24.78
C ALA A 35 1.62 0.76 23.61
N LEU A 36 2.74 0.09 23.88
CA LEU A 36 3.51 -0.64 22.88
C LEU A 36 2.73 -1.81 22.27
N ALA A 37 2.03 -2.58 23.09
CA ALA A 37 1.18 -3.67 22.61
C ALA A 37 0.04 -3.17 21.72
N ASN A 38 -0.58 -2.02 22.06
CA ASN A 38 -1.60 -1.38 21.24
C ASN A 38 -1.03 -0.86 19.91
N MET A 39 0.19 -0.32 19.90
CA MET A 39 0.86 0.04 18.63
C MET A 39 1.04 -1.18 17.73
N TYR A 40 1.52 -2.32 18.25
CA TYR A 40 1.64 -3.54 17.44
C TYR A 40 0.28 -4.08 17.01
N GLY A 41 -0.75 -3.95 17.83
CA GLY A 41 -2.14 -4.25 17.47
C GLY A 41 -2.62 -3.40 16.28
N MET A 42 -2.37 -2.09 16.32
CA MET A 42 -2.65 -1.17 15.21
C MET A 42 -1.86 -1.57 13.95
N MET A 43 -0.56 -1.86 14.06
CA MET A 43 0.24 -2.30 12.91
C MET A 43 -0.26 -3.61 12.31
N SER A 44 -0.77 -4.53 13.13
CA SER A 44 -1.39 -5.77 12.66
C SER A 44 -2.69 -5.53 11.87
N THR A 45 -3.58 -4.65 12.35
CA THR A 45 -4.79 -4.28 11.60
C THR A 45 -4.47 -3.49 10.34
N PHE A 46 -3.46 -2.61 10.38
CA PHE A 46 -2.97 -1.87 9.23
C PHE A 46 -2.46 -2.81 8.14
N ARG A 47 -1.59 -3.76 8.48
CA ARG A 47 -1.12 -4.80 7.57
C ARG A 47 -2.28 -5.62 6.99
N ALA A 48 -3.23 -6.03 7.84
CA ALA A 48 -4.37 -6.84 7.42
C ALA A 48 -5.30 -6.09 6.44
N ALA A 49 -5.49 -4.79 6.63
CA ALA A 49 -6.33 -3.96 5.77
C ALA A 49 -5.83 -3.90 4.32
N PHE A 50 -4.52 -3.99 4.13
CA PHE A 50 -3.90 -3.89 2.81
C PHE A 50 -3.45 -5.24 2.21
N ALA A 51 -3.30 -6.30 3.02
CA ALA A 51 -2.71 -7.56 2.57
C ALA A 51 -3.43 -8.22 1.37
N THR A 52 -4.72 -7.95 1.17
CA THR A 52 -5.51 -8.48 0.06
C THR A 52 -5.81 -7.42 -0.99
N ASP A 53 -6.17 -6.21 -0.57
CA ASP A 53 -6.80 -5.23 -1.45
C ASP A 53 -5.79 -4.22 -2.05
N TYR A 54 -4.55 -4.21 -1.57
CA TYR A 54 -3.50 -3.28 -1.99
C TYR A 54 -3.33 -3.21 -3.51
N MET A 55 -3.28 -4.36 -4.17
CA MET A 55 -3.13 -4.44 -5.63
C MET A 55 -4.40 -4.02 -6.38
N TYR A 56 -5.58 -4.31 -5.85
CA TYR A 56 -6.84 -3.87 -6.44
C TYR A 56 -6.95 -2.36 -6.48
N TRP A 57 -6.57 -1.70 -5.40
CA TRP A 57 -6.62 -0.25 -5.30
C TRP A 57 -5.47 0.44 -6.02
N GLY A 58 -4.28 -0.14 -5.95
CA GLY A 58 -3.04 0.53 -6.36
C GLY A 58 -2.52 0.16 -7.74
N GLU A 59 -3.03 -0.92 -8.40
CA GLU A 59 -2.41 -1.35 -9.64
C GLU A 59 -3.31 -2.07 -10.65
N TYR A 60 -4.24 -2.94 -10.23
CA TYR A 60 -5.00 -3.79 -11.16
C TYR A 60 -5.88 -3.03 -12.17
N ARG A 61 -6.12 -1.76 -11.97
CA ARG A 61 -6.85 -0.90 -12.91
C ARG A 61 -6.02 -0.42 -14.11
N THR A 62 -4.71 -0.69 -14.10
CA THR A 62 -3.79 -0.30 -15.19
C THR A 62 -3.80 -1.30 -16.33
N GLN A 63 -3.26 -0.91 -17.50
CA GLN A 63 -3.11 -1.78 -18.67
C GLN A 63 -2.06 -2.89 -18.50
N ILE A 64 -1.25 -2.84 -17.44
CA ILE A 64 -0.22 -3.85 -17.23
C ILE A 64 -0.78 -5.17 -16.71
N TRP A 65 -1.97 -5.16 -16.14
CA TRP A 65 -2.62 -6.33 -15.57
C TRP A 65 -3.79 -6.83 -16.40
N GLY A 66 -3.96 -8.14 -16.39
CA GLY A 66 -5.08 -8.85 -16.95
C GLY A 66 -5.29 -10.20 -16.27
N LYS A 67 -6.27 -10.95 -16.77
CA LYS A 67 -6.53 -12.28 -16.27
C LYS A 67 -5.33 -13.22 -16.45
N GLY A 68 -5.14 -14.13 -15.50
CA GLY A 68 -4.17 -15.20 -15.59
C GLY A 68 -4.69 -16.40 -16.40
N ASN A 69 -4.34 -17.62 -15.98
CA ASN A 69 -4.82 -18.84 -16.61
C ASN A 69 -6.31 -19.11 -16.36
N GLU A 70 -6.85 -18.51 -15.31
CA GLU A 70 -8.25 -18.65 -14.92
C GLU A 70 -8.96 -17.28 -14.95
N THR A 71 -10.27 -17.31 -15.14
CA THR A 71 -11.10 -16.11 -15.14
C THR A 71 -11.86 -16.01 -13.81
N GLN A 72 -11.95 -14.81 -13.27
CA GLN A 72 -12.85 -14.50 -12.17
C GLN A 72 -13.58 -13.19 -12.51
N PRO A 73 -14.89 -13.23 -12.82
CA PRO A 73 -15.62 -12.06 -13.34
C PRO A 73 -15.47 -10.78 -12.49
N SER A 74 -15.48 -10.90 -11.16
CA SER A 74 -15.32 -9.76 -10.26
C SER A 74 -13.95 -9.05 -10.42
N ARG A 75 -12.89 -9.78 -10.78
CA ARG A 75 -11.57 -9.22 -11.06
C ARG A 75 -11.47 -8.67 -12.46
N ASP A 76 -12.04 -9.38 -13.43
CA ASP A 76 -12.08 -8.93 -14.83
C ASP A 76 -12.73 -7.54 -14.95
N PHE A 77 -13.73 -7.25 -14.10
CA PHE A 77 -14.35 -5.91 -14.02
C PHE A 77 -13.38 -4.85 -13.51
N VAL A 78 -12.44 -5.20 -12.62
CA VAL A 78 -11.41 -4.24 -12.14
C VAL A 78 -10.42 -3.92 -13.25
N TYR A 79 -9.92 -4.94 -13.97
CA TYR A 79 -9.00 -4.73 -15.11
C TYR A 79 -9.62 -3.89 -16.23
N THR A 80 -10.94 -3.91 -16.38
CA THR A 80 -11.67 -3.15 -17.39
C THR A 80 -12.27 -1.85 -16.86
N ASN A 81 -11.96 -1.44 -15.63
CA ASN A 81 -12.48 -0.24 -15.00
C ASN A 81 -14.02 -0.17 -14.96
N ASN A 82 -14.68 -1.33 -14.79
CA ASN A 82 -16.13 -1.47 -14.63
C ASN A 82 -16.47 -1.90 -13.20
N ILE A 83 -16.28 -1.01 -12.25
CA ILE A 83 -16.32 -1.31 -10.81
C ILE A 83 -17.70 -1.00 -10.24
N ALA A 84 -18.27 -1.97 -9.51
CA ALA A 84 -19.57 -1.85 -8.86
C ALA A 84 -19.45 -1.84 -7.33
N SER A 85 -20.47 -1.28 -6.65
CA SER A 85 -20.58 -1.26 -5.18
C SER A 85 -20.71 -2.65 -4.52
N THR A 86 -20.90 -3.69 -5.33
CA THR A 86 -20.93 -5.10 -4.89
C THR A 86 -19.56 -5.75 -4.82
N HIS A 87 -18.50 -5.09 -5.34
CA HIS A 87 -17.15 -5.61 -5.21
C HIS A 87 -16.70 -5.58 -3.74
N ALA A 88 -16.07 -6.65 -3.27
CA ALA A 88 -15.56 -6.73 -1.90
C ALA A 88 -14.58 -5.59 -1.58
N GLN A 89 -13.76 -5.22 -2.56
CA GLN A 89 -12.74 -4.17 -2.44
C GLN A 89 -13.33 -2.74 -2.41
N ALA A 90 -14.63 -2.59 -2.63
CA ALA A 90 -15.33 -1.32 -2.43
C ALA A 90 -15.60 -1.02 -0.94
N ASP A 91 -15.33 -1.97 -0.04
CA ASP A 91 -15.54 -1.84 1.40
C ASP A 91 -14.32 -1.20 2.09
N TRP A 92 -14.54 -0.08 2.75
CA TRP A 92 -13.52 0.67 3.49
C TRP A 92 -13.45 0.32 4.99
N THR A 93 -14.26 -0.64 5.47
CA THR A 93 -14.41 -0.95 6.90
C THR A 93 -13.07 -1.27 7.57
N SER A 94 -12.18 -2.01 6.91
CA SER A 94 -10.86 -2.36 7.44
C SER A 94 -9.96 -1.15 7.67
N LEU A 95 -10.04 -0.15 6.78
CA LEU A 95 -9.30 1.11 6.91
C LEU A 95 -9.83 1.92 8.10
N TYR A 96 -11.16 2.04 8.27
CA TYR A 96 -11.73 2.73 9.43
C TYR A 96 -11.49 2.02 10.76
N THR A 97 -11.43 0.67 10.77
CA THR A 97 -10.99 -0.09 11.95
C THR A 97 -9.56 0.31 12.34
N THR A 98 -8.66 0.41 11.37
CA THR A 98 -7.27 0.82 11.59
C THR A 98 -7.18 2.28 12.06
N ILE A 99 -7.95 3.19 11.46
CA ILE A 99 -8.06 4.59 11.88
C ILE A 99 -8.53 4.69 13.34
N ASN A 100 -9.52 3.88 13.72
CA ASN A 100 -10.00 3.87 15.11
C ASN A 100 -8.91 3.43 16.10
N HIS A 101 -8.11 2.41 15.78
CA HIS A 101 -6.95 2.04 16.61
C HIS A 101 -5.94 3.19 16.74
N ALA A 102 -5.62 3.89 15.65
CA ALA A 102 -4.76 5.07 15.68
C ALA A 102 -5.34 6.17 16.56
N ASN A 103 -6.65 6.45 16.44
CA ASN A 103 -7.35 7.45 17.25
C ASN A 103 -7.27 7.13 18.76
N LEU A 104 -7.44 5.86 19.12
CA LEU A 104 -7.34 5.43 20.53
C LEU A 104 -5.91 5.59 21.07
N ILE A 105 -4.88 5.27 20.28
CA ILE A 105 -3.48 5.53 20.64
C ILE A 105 -3.26 7.02 20.86
N LEU A 106 -3.69 7.88 19.94
CA LEU A 106 -3.54 9.33 20.02
C LEU A 106 -4.32 9.94 21.18
N LYS A 107 -5.41 9.30 21.62
CA LYS A 107 -6.19 9.71 22.79
C LYS A 107 -5.49 9.39 24.11
N TYR A 108 -4.95 8.18 24.26
CA TYR A 108 -4.52 7.68 25.55
C TYR A 108 -3.00 7.79 25.81
N VAL A 109 -2.17 7.54 24.80
CA VAL A 109 -0.70 7.47 24.96
C VAL A 109 -0.09 8.79 25.47
N PRO A 110 -0.58 10.00 25.09
CA PRO A 110 -0.05 11.25 25.64
C PRO A 110 -0.08 11.32 27.17
N GLY A 111 -1.08 10.70 27.83
CA GLY A 111 -1.24 10.67 29.29
C GLY A 111 -0.40 9.62 30.01
N ILE A 112 0.25 8.70 29.29
CA ILE A 112 1.05 7.63 29.88
C ILE A 112 2.49 8.13 30.13
N GLY A 113 3.01 7.84 31.31
CA GLY A 113 4.43 8.08 31.63
C GLY A 113 5.34 7.05 30.96
N PHE A 114 6.39 7.51 30.29
CA PHE A 114 7.40 6.67 29.65
C PHE A 114 8.77 6.89 30.31
N THR A 115 9.54 5.83 30.39
CA THR A 115 10.97 5.90 30.78
C THR A 115 11.85 6.27 29.58
N ASP A 116 11.39 5.98 28.37
CA ASP A 116 12.00 6.35 27.10
C ASP A 116 11.01 7.18 26.27
N GLU A 117 11.22 8.49 26.24
CA GLU A 117 10.40 9.41 25.41
C GLU A 117 10.55 9.13 23.91
N GLY A 118 11.70 8.57 23.47
CA GLY A 118 11.87 8.12 22.09
C GLY A 118 10.91 7.01 21.71
N GLN A 119 10.59 6.10 22.64
CA GLN A 119 9.59 5.06 22.42
C GLN A 119 8.17 5.64 22.38
N LYS A 120 7.85 6.63 23.23
CA LYS A 120 6.57 7.35 23.19
C LYS A 120 6.38 8.06 21.84
N ASN A 121 7.43 8.75 21.39
CA ASN A 121 7.45 9.44 20.11
C ASN A 121 7.28 8.45 18.94
N GLN A 122 7.89 7.25 19.02
CA GLN A 122 7.70 6.17 18.04
C GLN A 122 6.23 5.76 17.94
N ILE A 123 5.55 5.56 19.07
CA ILE A 123 4.15 5.12 19.12
C ILE A 123 3.22 6.20 18.54
N LEU A 124 3.40 7.46 18.95
CA LEU A 124 2.58 8.57 18.47
C LEU A 124 2.85 8.86 16.99
N GLY A 125 4.11 8.86 16.58
CA GLY A 125 4.48 9.04 15.17
C GLY A 125 3.94 7.92 14.28
N ALA A 126 3.98 6.67 14.74
CA ALA A 126 3.38 5.55 14.02
C ALA A 126 1.86 5.68 13.90
N ALA A 127 1.17 6.13 14.95
CA ALA A 127 -0.29 6.32 14.93
C ALA A 127 -0.70 7.42 13.94
N HIS A 128 -0.01 8.55 13.92
CA HIS A 128 -0.22 9.61 12.94
C HIS A 128 0.08 9.14 11.52
N PHE A 129 1.20 8.44 11.30
CA PHE A 129 1.54 7.87 9.98
C PHE A 129 0.47 6.92 9.47
N VAL A 130 0.02 5.98 10.30
CA VAL A 130 -0.99 4.98 9.93
C VAL A 130 -2.33 5.65 9.60
N ARG A 131 -2.76 6.64 10.38
CA ARG A 131 -4.00 7.39 10.12
C ARG A 131 -3.90 8.20 8.83
N ALA A 132 -2.78 8.91 8.64
CA ALA A 132 -2.49 9.61 7.39
C ALA A 132 -2.53 8.68 6.18
N PHE A 133 -1.89 7.51 6.27
CA PHE A 133 -1.83 6.54 5.19
C PHE A 133 -3.22 5.99 4.84
N CYS A 134 -4.02 5.63 5.85
CA CYS A 134 -5.39 5.18 5.62
C CYS A 134 -6.25 6.26 4.94
N TYR A 135 -6.22 7.51 5.43
CA TYR A 135 -6.96 8.61 4.81
C TYR A 135 -6.43 8.97 3.43
N TYR A 136 -5.12 8.86 3.18
CA TYR A 136 -4.55 9.11 1.85
C TYR A 136 -5.07 8.09 0.83
N TRP A 137 -5.20 6.83 1.21
CA TRP A 137 -5.82 5.80 0.36
C TRP A 137 -7.32 6.03 0.23
N ILE A 138 -8.04 6.31 1.31
CA ILE A 138 -9.48 6.60 1.27
C ILE A 138 -9.76 7.77 0.31
N GLY A 139 -9.05 8.88 0.44
CA GLY A 139 -9.23 10.06 -0.42
C GLY A 139 -8.96 9.77 -1.90
N ARG A 140 -7.95 8.93 -2.21
CA ARG A 140 -7.62 8.54 -3.58
C ARG A 140 -8.60 7.53 -4.18
N ILE A 141 -9.14 6.63 -3.36
CA ILE A 141 -10.03 5.55 -3.81
C ILE A 141 -11.48 6.03 -3.93
N TRP A 142 -12.02 6.71 -2.92
CA TRP A 142 -13.46 7.07 -2.84
C TRP A 142 -13.73 8.57 -2.92
N GLY A 143 -12.72 9.41 -2.80
CA GLY A 143 -12.86 10.87 -2.76
C GLY A 143 -13.41 11.34 -1.42
N ASP A 144 -14.65 11.80 -1.40
CA ASP A 144 -15.34 12.23 -0.17
C ASP A 144 -15.51 11.04 0.78
N ALA A 145 -15.24 11.25 2.07
CA ALA A 145 -15.31 10.20 3.08
C ALA A 145 -15.42 10.79 4.48
N PRO A 146 -15.99 10.09 5.47
CA PRO A 146 -16.02 10.56 6.86
C PRO A 146 -14.63 10.77 7.43
N VAL A 147 -14.34 11.93 8.03
CA VAL A 147 -13.10 12.21 8.75
C VAL A 147 -13.33 12.04 10.24
N LEU A 148 -12.82 10.95 10.81
CA LEU A 148 -12.97 10.55 12.20
C LEU A 148 -11.62 10.67 12.91
N THR A 149 -11.51 11.61 13.85
CA THR A 149 -10.30 11.87 14.64
C THR A 149 -10.46 11.48 16.11
N ALA A 150 -11.66 11.13 16.53
CA ALA A 150 -11.96 10.59 17.85
C ALA A 150 -12.06 9.05 17.80
N GLY A 151 -11.53 8.37 18.84
CA GLY A 151 -11.64 6.93 18.97
C GLY A 151 -13.03 6.51 19.51
N PHE A 152 -13.63 5.50 18.89
CA PHE A 152 -14.86 4.88 19.33
C PHE A 152 -14.55 3.64 20.17
N GLU A 153 -15.19 3.52 21.33
CA GLU A 153 -14.97 2.46 22.33
C GLU A 153 -16.26 1.65 22.62
N SER A 154 -17.41 2.13 22.17
CA SER A 154 -18.70 1.46 22.38
C SER A 154 -19.71 1.80 21.30
N ASP A 155 -20.67 0.92 21.07
CA ASP A 155 -21.76 1.06 20.10
C ASP A 155 -22.76 2.18 20.42
N GLY A 156 -22.76 2.70 21.64
CA GLY A 156 -23.65 3.79 22.07
C GLY A 156 -23.04 5.17 21.99
N GLN A 157 -21.82 5.29 21.47
CA GLN A 157 -21.11 6.57 21.42
C GLN A 157 -21.69 7.47 20.32
N GLU A 158 -21.81 8.76 20.61
CA GLU A 158 -22.25 9.77 19.63
C GLU A 158 -21.28 9.87 18.46
N GLY A 159 -21.78 10.11 17.25
CA GLY A 159 -20.95 10.29 16.04
C GLY A 159 -20.62 9.01 15.27
N LEU A 160 -21.21 7.86 15.63
CA LEU A 160 -20.98 6.58 14.93
C LEU A 160 -21.47 6.55 13.48
N PHE A 161 -22.41 7.41 13.10
CA PHE A 161 -23.00 7.45 11.76
C PHE A 161 -22.74 8.80 11.08
N PRO A 162 -21.47 9.16 10.79
CA PRO A 162 -21.13 10.43 10.15
C PRO A 162 -21.57 10.45 8.69
N SER A 163 -21.83 11.65 8.16
CA SER A 163 -21.86 11.87 6.72
C SER A 163 -20.45 11.94 6.15
N ARG A 164 -20.34 11.94 4.82
CA ARG A 164 -19.05 12.13 4.14
C ARG A 164 -18.64 13.60 4.22
N ASP A 165 -17.38 13.83 4.53
CA ASP A 165 -16.71 15.12 4.34
C ASP A 165 -16.18 15.23 2.91
N PRO A 166 -16.08 16.45 2.35
CA PRO A 166 -15.44 16.67 1.06
C PRO A 166 -13.99 16.14 1.01
N ALA A 167 -13.57 15.66 -0.14
CA ALA A 167 -12.20 15.14 -0.35
C ALA A 167 -11.10 16.12 0.10
N ASP A 168 -11.32 17.44 -0.02
CA ASP A 168 -10.37 18.45 0.48
C ASP A 168 -10.17 18.39 1.99
N VAL A 169 -11.21 18.04 2.75
CA VAL A 169 -11.12 17.84 4.21
C VAL A 169 -10.35 16.55 4.51
N VAL A 170 -10.61 15.48 3.74
CA VAL A 170 -9.88 14.22 3.86
C VAL A 170 -8.38 14.43 3.61
N PHE A 171 -8.01 15.10 2.51
CA PHE A 171 -6.60 15.36 2.19
C PHE A 171 -5.94 16.34 3.16
N ARG A 172 -6.69 17.29 3.74
CA ARG A 172 -6.17 18.16 4.80
C ARG A 172 -5.80 17.33 6.04
N GLN A 173 -6.65 16.39 6.44
CA GLN A 173 -6.35 15.49 7.56
C GLN A 173 -5.09 14.65 7.29
N VAL A 174 -4.87 14.21 6.05
CA VAL A 174 -3.62 13.53 5.66
C VAL A 174 -2.42 14.45 5.89
N GLY A 175 -2.50 15.70 5.43
CA GLY A 175 -1.43 16.69 5.61
C GLY A 175 -1.10 16.94 7.08
N ASP A 176 -2.13 17.17 7.91
CA ASP A 176 -1.97 17.41 9.35
C ASP A 176 -1.31 16.20 10.04
N ASP A 177 -1.75 15.00 9.74
CA ASP A 177 -1.22 13.78 10.33
C ASP A 177 0.20 13.46 9.88
N ILE A 178 0.54 13.64 8.60
CA ILE A 178 1.90 13.32 8.14
C ILE A 178 2.94 14.32 8.66
N VAL A 179 2.55 15.59 8.86
CA VAL A 179 3.39 16.59 9.53
C VAL A 179 3.62 16.19 10.98
N ALA A 180 2.57 15.81 11.71
CA ALA A 180 2.67 15.33 13.09
C ALA A 180 3.52 14.05 13.20
N ALA A 181 3.34 13.09 12.26
CA ALA A 181 4.15 11.87 12.21
C ALA A 181 5.65 12.19 12.08
N VAL A 182 6.00 13.10 11.16
CA VAL A 182 7.39 13.55 10.98
C VAL A 182 7.94 14.18 12.25
N ASP A 183 7.16 15.05 12.93
CA ASP A 183 7.62 15.74 14.13
C ASP A 183 7.89 14.79 15.31
N TYR A 184 7.04 13.80 15.51
CA TYR A 184 7.30 12.75 16.50
C TYR A 184 8.47 11.85 16.10
N LEU A 185 8.53 11.39 14.85
CA LEU A 185 9.55 10.45 14.39
C LEU A 185 10.96 11.03 14.31
N LYS A 186 11.14 12.35 14.27
CA LYS A 186 12.45 12.99 14.41
C LYS A 186 13.16 12.63 15.72
N ASN A 187 12.40 12.33 16.76
CA ASN A 187 12.91 12.05 18.12
C ASN A 187 12.54 10.63 18.56
N ALA A 188 12.23 9.73 17.64
CA ALA A 188 11.81 8.38 17.95
C ALA A 188 12.98 7.40 18.04
N SER A 189 12.84 6.40 18.91
CA SER A 189 13.77 5.26 19.03
C SER A 189 13.31 4.15 18.07
N VAL A 190 13.59 4.28 16.76
CA VAL A 190 13.16 3.31 15.74
C VAL A 190 14.18 2.20 15.57
N SER A 191 13.73 0.94 15.62
CA SER A 191 14.58 -0.25 15.48
C SER A 191 14.36 -1.06 14.21
N SER A 192 13.25 -0.85 13.46
CA SER A 192 12.88 -1.69 12.32
C SER A 192 12.04 -0.93 11.30
N THR A 193 12.06 -1.33 10.01
CA THR A 193 11.28 -0.73 8.91
C THR A 193 9.94 -1.41 8.67
N ASP A 194 9.51 -2.33 9.51
CA ASP A 194 8.12 -2.80 9.62
C ASP A 194 7.26 -1.93 10.56
N ILE A 195 7.88 -0.92 11.17
CA ILE A 195 7.24 0.19 11.88
C ILE A 195 7.62 1.47 11.15
N PRO A 196 6.72 2.49 11.03
CA PRO A 196 7.03 3.73 10.35
C PRO A 196 8.31 4.40 10.88
N THR A 197 9.24 4.69 9.97
CA THR A 197 10.50 5.40 10.24
C THR A 197 10.39 6.86 9.80
N LEU A 198 11.33 7.70 10.22
CA LEU A 198 11.40 9.09 9.75
C LEU A 198 11.56 9.18 8.23
N ALA A 199 12.41 8.31 7.65
CA ALA A 199 12.59 8.25 6.19
C ALA A 199 11.28 7.85 5.46
N ALA A 200 10.52 6.89 6.03
CA ALA A 200 9.23 6.50 5.49
C ALA A 200 8.18 7.61 5.61
N ALA A 201 8.17 8.35 6.71
CA ALA A 201 7.24 9.47 6.90
C ALA A 201 7.51 10.59 5.89
N TYR A 202 8.77 10.94 5.67
CA TYR A 202 9.14 11.91 4.62
C TYR A 202 8.87 11.38 3.20
N ALA A 203 9.04 10.08 2.93
CA ALA A 203 8.68 9.48 1.65
C ALA A 203 7.16 9.61 1.39
N MET A 204 6.33 9.30 2.38
CA MET A 204 4.88 9.49 2.30
C MET A 204 4.51 10.98 2.16
N GLN A 205 5.19 11.87 2.87
CA GLN A 205 4.98 13.32 2.76
C GLN A 205 5.31 13.83 1.35
N THR A 206 6.37 13.29 0.72
CA THR A 206 6.74 13.59 -0.66
C THR A 206 5.66 13.14 -1.64
N ASP A 207 5.18 11.88 -1.51
CA ASP A 207 4.10 11.33 -2.35
C ASP A 207 2.81 12.14 -2.20
N TYR A 208 2.44 12.51 -0.95
CA TYR A 208 1.30 13.36 -0.66
C TYR A 208 1.39 14.74 -1.33
N TYR A 209 2.51 15.46 -1.19
CA TYR A 209 2.66 16.78 -1.80
C TYR A 209 2.73 16.71 -3.32
N LEU A 210 3.32 15.67 -3.91
CA LEU A 210 3.25 15.43 -5.36
C LEU A 210 1.80 15.22 -5.83
N TRP A 211 1.00 14.47 -5.07
CA TRP A 211 -0.42 14.30 -5.36
C TRP A 211 -1.17 15.62 -5.26
N MET A 212 -0.94 16.40 -4.22
CA MET A 212 -1.56 17.73 -4.05
C MET A 212 -1.20 18.66 -5.20
N ALA A 213 0.07 18.74 -5.59
CA ALA A 213 0.53 19.58 -6.68
C ALA A 213 -0.07 19.17 -8.04
N LYS A 214 -0.02 17.87 -8.36
CA LYS A 214 -0.30 17.41 -9.74
C LYS A 214 -1.76 17.00 -9.94
N VAL A 215 -2.42 16.44 -8.93
CA VAL A 215 -3.82 15.99 -9.02
C VAL A 215 -4.79 17.00 -8.43
N ARG A 216 -4.48 17.53 -7.24
CA ARG A 216 -5.32 18.53 -6.57
C ARG A 216 -5.07 19.97 -7.02
N LYS A 217 -4.01 20.17 -7.84
CA LYS A 217 -3.63 21.47 -8.43
C LYS A 217 -3.28 22.54 -7.39
N ASP A 218 -2.74 22.14 -6.25
CA ASP A 218 -2.20 23.05 -5.25
C ASP A 218 -0.87 23.63 -5.74
N ALA A 219 -0.86 24.94 -5.98
CA ALA A 219 0.29 25.64 -6.57
C ALA A 219 1.53 25.69 -5.65
N THR A 220 1.35 25.49 -4.34
CA THR A 220 2.45 25.54 -3.36
C THR A 220 3.07 24.17 -3.13
N ALA A 221 2.30 23.11 -3.33
CA ALA A 221 2.67 21.76 -2.92
C ALA A 221 3.92 21.20 -3.65
N LEU A 222 4.28 21.70 -4.85
CA LEU A 222 5.51 21.24 -5.53
C LEU A 222 6.79 21.65 -4.78
N ALA A 223 6.79 22.83 -4.16
CA ALA A 223 7.91 23.27 -3.33
C ALA A 223 8.00 22.48 -2.03
N ASP A 224 6.83 22.14 -1.45
CA ASP A 224 6.75 21.31 -0.25
C ASP A 224 7.18 19.86 -0.56
N ALA A 225 6.82 19.33 -1.75
CA ALA A 225 7.30 18.04 -2.23
C ALA A 225 8.83 18.01 -2.36
N ARG A 226 9.44 19.09 -2.88
CA ARG A 226 10.91 19.20 -2.96
C ARG A 226 11.54 19.11 -1.57
N THR A 227 11.04 19.92 -0.64
CA THR A 227 11.54 19.95 0.75
C THR A 227 11.39 18.59 1.43
N ALA A 228 10.23 17.94 1.28
CA ALA A 228 9.98 16.61 1.85
C ALA A 228 10.91 15.55 1.25
N CYS A 229 11.15 15.59 -0.08
CA CYS A 229 12.02 14.65 -0.77
C CYS A 229 13.49 14.81 -0.35
N ASP A 230 13.99 16.05 -0.21
CA ASP A 230 15.34 16.31 0.29
C ASP A 230 15.53 15.78 1.71
N ASN A 231 14.54 15.99 2.58
CA ASN A 231 14.52 15.46 3.94
C ASN A 231 14.44 13.93 3.95
N ALA A 232 13.65 13.31 3.04
CA ALA A 232 13.56 11.85 2.91
C ALA A 232 14.90 11.24 2.53
N LEU A 233 15.58 11.80 1.53
CA LEU A 233 16.91 11.35 1.10
C LEU A 233 17.95 11.50 2.22
N ALA A 234 17.92 12.62 2.94
CA ALA A 234 18.83 12.85 4.08
C ALA A 234 18.56 11.89 5.23
N ALA A 235 17.28 11.66 5.60
CA ALA A 235 16.90 10.73 6.66
C ALA A 235 17.21 9.27 6.27
N ALA A 236 17.02 8.91 5.00
CA ALA A 236 17.38 7.59 4.48
C ALA A 236 18.89 7.37 4.55
N ALA A 237 19.69 8.33 4.11
CA ALA A 237 21.15 8.25 4.17
C ALA A 237 21.65 8.15 5.62
N ALA A 238 21.08 8.92 6.55
CA ALA A 238 21.41 8.85 7.98
C ALA A 238 21.08 7.48 8.61
N ALA A 239 20.04 6.80 8.08
CA ALA A 239 19.65 5.45 8.48
C ALA A 239 20.40 4.33 7.71
N GLY A 240 21.41 4.66 6.89
CA GLY A 240 22.15 3.68 6.08
C GLY A 240 21.34 3.06 4.96
N LYS A 241 20.25 3.69 4.54
CA LYS A 241 19.42 3.24 3.44
C LYS A 241 20.01 3.64 2.10
N GLN A 242 19.94 2.75 1.12
CA GLN A 242 20.52 2.94 -0.19
C GLN A 242 19.89 2.02 -1.24
N LEU A 243 20.12 2.30 -2.50
CA LEU A 243 19.76 1.40 -3.60
C LEU A 243 20.62 0.13 -3.52
N LEU A 244 19.98 -1.05 -3.57
CA LEU A 244 20.71 -2.31 -3.66
C LEU A 244 21.27 -2.52 -5.07
N GLY A 245 22.43 -3.13 -5.16
CA GLY A 245 23.08 -3.40 -6.46
C GLY A 245 22.36 -4.49 -7.27
N ASN A 246 21.75 -5.46 -6.60
CA ASN A 246 20.99 -6.54 -7.23
C ASN A 246 19.49 -6.37 -6.94
N PHE A 247 18.69 -6.24 -7.99
CA PHE A 247 17.24 -6.03 -7.88
C PHE A 247 16.51 -7.21 -7.21
N ALA A 248 16.96 -8.45 -7.42
CA ALA A 248 16.36 -9.64 -6.83
C ALA A 248 16.45 -9.65 -5.29
N ASP A 249 17.51 -9.08 -4.73
CA ASP A 249 17.75 -9.08 -3.29
C ASP A 249 16.75 -8.23 -2.51
N ILE A 250 16.05 -7.31 -3.20
CA ILE A 250 15.01 -6.45 -2.60
C ILE A 250 13.84 -7.30 -2.08
N PHE A 251 13.44 -8.32 -2.85
CA PHE A 251 12.22 -9.11 -2.62
C PHE A 251 12.51 -10.47 -1.96
N SER A 252 13.77 -10.75 -1.65
CA SER A 252 14.19 -12.02 -1.08
C SER A 252 13.66 -12.21 0.35
N VAL A 253 13.03 -13.35 0.60
CA VAL A 253 12.54 -13.73 1.94
C VAL A 253 13.68 -13.91 2.97
N THR A 254 14.92 -14.13 2.50
CA THR A 254 16.11 -14.22 3.35
C THR A 254 16.79 -12.88 3.59
N ASN A 255 16.33 -11.80 2.93
CA ASN A 255 16.87 -10.45 3.02
C ASN A 255 15.77 -9.42 3.32
N LYS A 256 14.87 -9.76 4.25
CA LYS A 256 13.76 -8.88 4.63
C LYS A 256 14.26 -7.58 5.27
N LEU A 257 13.47 -6.52 5.14
CA LEU A 257 13.76 -5.20 5.72
C LEU A 257 15.17 -4.67 5.36
N ASN A 258 15.66 -5.07 4.19
CA ASN A 258 16.99 -4.76 3.68
C ASN A 258 17.27 -3.25 3.59
N PRO A 259 18.53 -2.84 3.27
CA PRO A 259 18.89 -1.43 3.19
C PRO A 259 18.09 -0.59 2.17
N GLU A 260 17.44 -1.19 1.18
CA GLU A 260 16.60 -0.42 0.27
C GLU A 260 15.20 -0.12 0.84
N VAL A 261 14.68 -0.94 1.77
CA VAL A 261 13.33 -0.80 2.34
C VAL A 261 13.28 0.37 3.33
N LEU A 262 12.35 1.30 3.10
CA LEU A 262 12.04 2.40 4.04
C LEU A 262 10.86 2.04 4.94
N PHE A 263 9.84 1.37 4.37
CA PHE A 263 8.70 0.82 5.09
C PHE A 263 8.10 -0.36 4.35
N ALA A 264 7.80 -1.44 5.07
CA ALA A 264 7.12 -2.63 4.55
C ALA A 264 6.17 -3.22 5.57
N TRP A 265 5.11 -3.87 5.11
CA TRP A 265 4.32 -4.78 5.93
C TRP A 265 5.06 -6.13 5.98
N SER A 266 5.55 -6.49 7.15
CA SER A 266 6.24 -7.76 7.36
C SER A 266 5.26 -8.92 7.33
N MET A 267 5.53 -9.92 6.48
CA MET A 267 4.73 -11.14 6.34
C MET A 267 5.50 -12.32 6.90
N LYS A 268 4.85 -13.17 7.68
CA LYS A 268 5.46 -14.33 8.34
C LYS A 268 4.50 -15.52 8.32
N LYS A 269 5.02 -16.71 8.09
CA LYS A 269 4.29 -17.97 8.02
C LYS A 269 3.29 -18.16 9.16
N ASP A 270 3.73 -17.94 10.40
CA ASP A 270 2.96 -18.28 11.60
C ASP A 270 2.18 -17.08 12.18
N GLU A 271 2.19 -15.94 11.50
CA GLU A 271 1.57 -14.71 11.97
C GLU A 271 0.57 -14.16 10.93
N LYS A 272 1.04 -13.72 9.80
CA LYS A 272 0.25 -13.23 8.68
C LYS A 272 1.02 -13.45 7.37
N GLU A 273 0.40 -14.14 6.46
CA GLU A 273 0.88 -14.29 5.09
C GLU A 273 0.22 -13.25 4.17
N GLY A 274 0.87 -12.95 3.04
CA GLY A 274 0.30 -12.13 1.98
C GLY A 274 -0.93 -12.79 1.35
N GLY A 275 -1.85 -11.99 0.82
CA GLY A 275 -3.10 -12.47 0.23
C GLY A 275 -3.07 -12.50 -1.30
N PHE A 276 -2.76 -11.37 -1.92
CA PHE A 276 -2.84 -11.21 -3.38
C PHE A 276 -1.78 -12.00 -4.17
N GLN A 277 -0.65 -12.35 -3.56
CA GLN A 277 0.41 -13.12 -4.20
C GLN A 277 -0.03 -14.52 -4.63
N SER A 278 -1.02 -15.08 -3.94
CA SER A 278 -1.59 -16.39 -4.29
C SER A 278 -2.21 -16.40 -5.69
N ASP A 279 -2.64 -15.25 -6.18
CA ASP A 279 -3.30 -15.10 -7.48
C ASP A 279 -2.32 -15.01 -8.65
N TRP A 280 -1.03 -14.92 -8.37
CA TRP A 280 0.03 -14.63 -9.32
C TRP A 280 0.83 -15.85 -9.76
N LEU A 281 0.72 -16.94 -8.99
CA LEU A 281 1.51 -18.15 -9.21
C LEU A 281 0.71 -19.18 -10.00
N CYS A 282 1.43 -20.02 -10.75
CA CYS A 282 0.79 -21.11 -11.48
C CYS A 282 0.02 -22.02 -10.52
N ALA A 283 -1.22 -22.36 -10.87
CA ALA A 283 -1.96 -23.33 -10.08
C ALA A 283 -1.32 -24.72 -10.17
N ILE A 284 -1.08 -25.32 -9.01
CA ILE A 284 -0.32 -26.58 -8.88
C ILE A 284 -0.87 -27.71 -9.77
N GLN A 285 -2.21 -27.77 -9.96
CA GLN A 285 -2.85 -28.81 -10.77
C GLN A 285 -2.53 -28.73 -12.27
N TYR A 286 -2.04 -27.60 -12.77
CA TYR A 286 -1.73 -27.42 -14.18
C TYR A 286 -0.25 -27.71 -14.52
N VAL A 287 0.60 -27.86 -13.51
CA VAL A 287 2.03 -28.07 -13.67
C VAL A 287 2.38 -29.54 -13.48
N SER A 288 3.30 -30.09 -14.30
CA SER A 288 3.79 -31.44 -14.12
C SER A 288 4.48 -31.60 -12.77
N GLU A 289 4.23 -32.72 -12.08
CA GLU A 289 4.66 -32.96 -10.70
C GLU A 289 6.14 -32.64 -10.44
N LYS A 290 7.02 -33.06 -11.35
CA LYS A 290 8.47 -32.82 -11.22
C LYS A 290 8.88 -31.33 -11.30
N TYR A 291 8.01 -30.43 -11.79
CA TYR A 291 8.28 -29.01 -11.96
C TYR A 291 7.54 -28.14 -10.93
N VAL A 292 6.78 -28.74 -10.01
CA VAL A 292 5.90 -28.04 -9.06
C VAL A 292 6.64 -26.98 -8.25
N GLU A 293 7.89 -27.23 -7.88
CA GLU A 293 8.71 -26.27 -7.13
C GLU A 293 9.77 -25.59 -7.98
N ASN A 294 10.48 -26.32 -8.80
CA ASN A 294 11.65 -25.83 -9.52
C ASN A 294 11.63 -26.25 -11.00
N PRO A 295 11.71 -25.32 -11.98
CA PRO A 295 11.86 -23.87 -11.79
C PRO A 295 10.54 -23.13 -11.59
N VAL A 296 9.38 -23.79 -11.76
CA VAL A 296 8.06 -23.16 -11.76
C VAL A 296 7.64 -22.77 -10.34
N LYS A 297 7.16 -21.54 -10.18
CA LYS A 297 6.55 -21.10 -8.93
C LYS A 297 5.06 -21.42 -8.94
N VAL A 298 4.63 -22.28 -8.04
CA VAL A 298 3.23 -22.72 -7.92
C VAL A 298 2.61 -22.32 -6.61
N GLY A 299 1.28 -22.21 -6.62
CA GLY A 299 0.45 -21.96 -5.45
C GLY A 299 -0.77 -22.89 -5.43
N SER A 300 -1.46 -22.97 -4.30
CA SER A 300 -2.66 -23.76 -4.10
C SER A 300 -3.93 -23.10 -4.68
N HIS A 301 -3.86 -21.84 -5.08
CA HIS A 301 -4.95 -21.11 -5.70
C HIS A 301 -4.85 -21.11 -7.22
N GLN A 302 -5.91 -20.66 -7.87
CA GLN A 302 -5.94 -20.42 -9.30
C GLN A 302 -5.15 -19.14 -9.61
N GLN A 303 -4.45 -19.14 -10.76
CA GLN A 303 -3.79 -17.91 -11.23
C GLN A 303 -4.84 -16.99 -11.86
N TRP A 304 -5.27 -15.98 -11.13
CA TRP A 304 -6.28 -15.03 -11.59
C TRP A 304 -5.74 -13.72 -12.12
N ALA A 305 -4.48 -13.40 -11.81
CA ALA A 305 -3.83 -12.17 -12.26
C ALA A 305 -2.49 -12.45 -12.88
N MET A 306 -2.21 -11.82 -14.02
CA MET A 306 -0.93 -11.89 -14.72
C MET A 306 -0.69 -10.59 -15.48
N PHE A 307 0.56 -10.26 -15.76
CA PHE A 307 0.90 -9.19 -16.69
C PHE A 307 0.35 -9.47 -18.10
N THR A 308 -0.21 -8.45 -18.73
CA THR A 308 -0.66 -8.53 -20.12
C THR A 308 0.49 -8.88 -21.06
N GLU A 309 0.18 -9.43 -22.24
CA GLU A 309 1.20 -9.74 -23.25
C GLU A 309 1.96 -8.47 -23.66
N ALA A 310 1.26 -7.37 -23.84
CA ALA A 310 1.86 -6.08 -24.17
C ALA A 310 2.89 -5.65 -23.12
N PHE A 311 2.56 -5.72 -21.83
CA PHE A 311 3.47 -5.33 -20.77
C PHE A 311 4.64 -6.31 -20.60
N ARG A 312 4.43 -7.62 -20.78
CA ARG A 312 5.55 -8.57 -20.82
C ARG A 312 6.54 -8.22 -21.94
N GLY A 313 6.03 -7.78 -23.11
CA GLY A 313 6.89 -7.27 -24.18
C GLY A 313 7.73 -6.05 -23.76
N VAL A 314 7.17 -5.19 -22.93
CA VAL A 314 7.89 -4.04 -22.32
C VAL A 314 9.00 -4.51 -21.37
N ILE A 315 8.71 -5.51 -20.53
CA ILE A 315 9.71 -6.07 -19.60
C ILE A 315 10.82 -6.80 -20.34
N ASP A 316 10.47 -7.55 -21.39
CA ASP A 316 11.42 -8.38 -22.19
C ASP A 316 12.16 -7.58 -23.29
N GLU A 317 11.98 -6.26 -23.32
CA GLU A 317 12.60 -5.39 -24.29
C GLU A 317 14.13 -5.48 -24.22
N THR A 318 14.76 -5.84 -25.35
CA THR A 318 16.21 -5.96 -25.46
C THR A 318 16.87 -4.72 -26.04
N THR A 319 16.08 -3.70 -26.41
CA THR A 319 16.58 -2.44 -26.95
C THR A 319 15.75 -1.29 -26.38
N VAL A 320 16.38 -0.43 -25.60
CA VAL A 320 15.78 0.79 -25.02
C VAL A 320 16.54 2.00 -25.55
N ASN A 321 15.84 3.00 -26.12
CA ASN A 321 16.43 4.19 -26.71
C ASN A 321 17.53 3.90 -27.77
N GLY A 322 17.33 2.83 -28.55
CA GLY A 322 18.30 2.39 -29.57
C GLY A 322 19.55 1.71 -29.00
N VAL A 323 19.59 1.46 -27.71
CA VAL A 323 20.69 0.77 -27.02
C VAL A 323 20.27 -0.64 -26.67
N SER A 324 21.11 -1.64 -27.02
CA SER A 324 20.92 -3.02 -26.56
C SER A 324 21.11 -3.10 -25.06
N VAL A 325 20.14 -3.72 -24.36
CA VAL A 325 20.12 -3.85 -22.90
C VAL A 325 19.79 -5.27 -22.48
N GLU A 326 20.25 -5.65 -21.30
CA GLU A 326 19.76 -6.76 -20.52
C GLU A 326 19.20 -6.15 -19.22
N ASP A 327 17.87 -6.12 -19.07
CA ASP A 327 17.22 -5.54 -17.91
C ASP A 327 17.22 -6.54 -16.75
N SER A 328 18.00 -6.27 -15.72
CA SER A 328 18.14 -7.13 -14.53
C SER A 328 16.82 -7.34 -13.76
N ARG A 329 15.80 -6.51 -14.01
CA ARG A 329 14.48 -6.60 -13.39
C ARG A 329 13.57 -7.64 -14.06
N ALA A 330 13.85 -8.01 -15.31
CA ALA A 330 12.93 -8.77 -16.15
C ALA A 330 12.48 -10.08 -15.49
N ARG A 331 13.42 -10.98 -15.19
CA ARG A 331 13.11 -12.29 -14.59
C ARG A 331 12.77 -12.25 -13.10
N VAL A 332 13.05 -11.12 -12.45
CA VAL A 332 12.59 -10.85 -11.07
C VAL A 332 11.13 -10.41 -11.07
N SER A 333 10.70 -9.61 -12.04
CA SER A 333 9.31 -9.12 -12.12
C SER A 333 8.35 -10.24 -12.53
N TYR A 334 8.65 -10.97 -13.60
CA TYR A 334 7.92 -12.18 -13.96
C TYR A 334 8.87 -13.21 -14.57
N ASP A 335 8.50 -14.47 -14.50
CA ASP A 335 9.28 -15.54 -15.10
C ASP A 335 8.37 -16.57 -15.80
N PHE A 336 8.97 -17.47 -16.57
CA PHE A 336 8.24 -18.48 -17.32
C PHE A 336 9.06 -19.76 -17.52
N PHE A 337 8.34 -20.87 -17.76
CA PHE A 337 8.93 -22.18 -18.00
C PHE A 337 8.12 -22.97 -19.02
N LEU A 338 8.82 -23.71 -19.91
CA LEU A 338 8.19 -24.63 -20.83
C LEU A 338 8.07 -26.02 -20.21
N ASP A 339 6.84 -26.40 -19.86
CA ASP A 339 6.53 -27.75 -19.34
C ASP A 339 6.35 -28.74 -20.50
N VAL A 340 7.39 -29.48 -20.77
CA VAL A 340 7.41 -30.45 -21.87
C VAL A 340 6.51 -31.66 -21.62
N GLU A 341 6.18 -31.95 -20.35
CA GLU A 341 5.31 -33.07 -19.97
C GLU A 341 3.82 -32.68 -20.04
N LYS A 342 3.52 -31.40 -20.09
CA LYS A 342 2.17 -30.84 -20.30
C LYS A 342 2.02 -30.25 -21.71
N ASN A 343 2.26 -31.07 -22.73
CA ASN A 343 2.13 -30.69 -24.15
C ASN A 343 2.87 -29.39 -24.52
N ASN A 344 4.06 -29.18 -24.00
CA ASN A 344 4.85 -27.97 -24.20
C ASN A 344 4.09 -26.69 -23.78
N THR A 345 3.35 -26.75 -22.66
CA THR A 345 2.67 -25.59 -22.12
C THR A 345 3.67 -24.63 -21.48
N THR A 346 3.61 -23.34 -21.83
CA THR A 346 4.42 -22.32 -21.19
C THR A 346 3.69 -21.79 -19.96
N HIS A 347 4.21 -22.09 -18.79
CA HIS A 347 3.76 -21.52 -17.53
C HIS A 347 4.46 -20.20 -17.28
N ARG A 348 3.70 -19.19 -16.79
CA ARG A 348 4.19 -17.86 -16.43
C ARG A 348 3.71 -17.51 -15.05
N TRP A 349 4.49 -16.75 -14.29
CA TRP A 349 4.13 -16.27 -12.95
C TRP A 349 4.77 -14.92 -12.64
N ILE A 350 4.14 -14.14 -11.75
CA ILE A 350 4.78 -12.95 -11.21
C ILE A 350 5.79 -13.43 -10.16
N ASN A 351 7.05 -13.09 -10.36
CA ASN A 351 8.15 -13.63 -9.57
C ASN A 351 8.55 -12.74 -8.37
N LYS A 352 8.17 -11.45 -8.37
CA LYS A 352 8.21 -10.62 -7.17
C LYS A 352 7.35 -11.27 -6.08
N TYR A 353 7.74 -11.21 -4.84
CA TYR A 353 6.98 -11.73 -3.69
C TYR A 353 6.54 -13.20 -3.83
N ALA A 354 7.35 -14.02 -4.48
CA ALA A 354 7.01 -15.43 -4.71
C ALA A 354 6.95 -16.28 -3.42
N GLY A 355 7.44 -15.74 -2.29
CA GLY A 355 7.45 -16.45 -1.01
C GLY A 355 8.36 -17.66 -0.97
N THR A 356 8.13 -18.53 0.00
CA THR A 356 8.94 -19.73 0.25
C THR A 356 8.16 -20.99 -0.09
N TRP A 357 8.82 -21.98 -0.73
CA TRP A 357 8.27 -23.33 -0.88
C TRP A 357 8.63 -24.16 0.36
N ASN A 358 7.64 -24.76 1.01
CA ASN A 358 7.86 -25.56 2.21
C ASN A 358 6.88 -26.75 2.25
N GLU A 359 7.40 -27.96 2.30
CA GLU A 359 6.65 -29.20 2.48
C GLU A 359 5.44 -29.37 1.54
N GLY A 360 5.61 -29.03 0.27
CA GLY A 360 4.56 -29.19 -0.75
C GLY A 360 3.56 -28.03 -0.83
N ALA A 361 3.81 -26.91 -0.13
CA ALA A 361 2.99 -25.71 -0.18
C ALA A 361 3.81 -24.44 -0.38
N ARG A 362 3.22 -23.44 -1.03
CA ARG A 362 3.79 -22.08 -1.13
C ARG A 362 3.32 -21.26 0.08
N ILE A 363 4.26 -20.66 0.77
CA ILE A 363 4.06 -19.72 1.87
C ILE A 363 4.31 -18.32 1.33
N PHE A 364 3.35 -17.41 1.49
CA PHE A 364 3.43 -16.03 1.01
C PHE A 364 4.04 -15.12 2.09
N ASP A 365 5.27 -15.40 2.44
CA ASP A 365 6.03 -14.74 3.50
C ASP A 365 6.98 -13.63 3.02
N SER A 366 6.94 -13.26 1.74
CA SER A 366 7.64 -12.06 1.25
C SER A 366 6.99 -10.81 1.81
N ASP A 367 7.79 -9.89 2.37
CA ASP A 367 7.30 -8.60 2.89
C ASP A 367 6.72 -7.76 1.75
N ILE A 368 5.59 -7.09 1.99
CA ILE A 368 4.99 -6.17 1.02
C ILE A 368 5.63 -4.79 1.21
N ILE A 369 6.44 -4.38 0.26
CA ILE A 369 7.19 -3.12 0.33
C ILE A 369 6.29 -1.96 -0.05
N VAL A 370 6.16 -0.99 0.85
CA VAL A 370 5.34 0.23 0.64
C VAL A 370 6.19 1.37 0.09
N TYR A 371 7.31 1.69 0.75
CA TYR A 371 8.28 2.67 0.28
C TYR A 371 9.69 2.10 0.34
N ARG A 372 10.48 2.38 -0.70
CA ARG A 372 11.88 1.99 -0.78
C ARG A 372 12.75 3.10 -1.39
N TYR A 373 14.05 2.97 -1.32
CA TYR A 373 14.97 4.04 -1.74
C TYR A 373 14.78 4.45 -3.21
N ALA A 374 14.44 3.50 -4.09
CA ALA A 374 14.13 3.81 -5.48
C ALA A 374 12.91 4.74 -5.64
N ASP A 375 11.89 4.67 -4.73
CA ASP A 375 10.78 5.64 -4.74
C ASP A 375 11.30 7.07 -4.57
N LEU A 376 12.25 7.30 -3.65
CA LEU A 376 12.82 8.62 -3.41
C LEU A 376 13.57 9.14 -4.65
N LEU A 377 14.35 8.28 -5.32
CA LEU A 377 15.07 8.66 -6.53
C LEU A 377 14.12 9.03 -7.68
N MET A 378 13.01 8.27 -7.82
CA MET A 378 12.03 8.54 -8.85
C MET A 378 11.17 9.76 -8.54
N PHE A 379 10.83 10.02 -7.27
CA PHE A 379 10.20 11.26 -6.84
C PHE A 379 11.15 12.47 -7.06
N ASP A 380 12.42 12.32 -6.73
CA ASP A 380 13.44 13.35 -6.95
C ASP A 380 13.57 13.71 -8.44
N ALA A 381 13.60 12.71 -9.32
CA ALA A 381 13.62 12.91 -10.77
C ALA A 381 12.35 13.66 -11.25
N GLU A 382 11.17 13.24 -10.81
CA GLU A 382 9.90 13.86 -11.17
C GLU A 382 9.83 15.33 -10.72
N ILE A 383 10.11 15.60 -9.44
CA ILE A 383 10.09 16.95 -8.87
C ILE A 383 11.07 17.88 -9.61
N LYS A 384 12.30 17.43 -9.83
CA LYS A 384 13.32 18.22 -10.54
C LYS A 384 12.91 18.53 -11.97
N ASN A 385 12.33 17.56 -12.69
CA ASN A 385 11.83 17.78 -14.05
C ASN A 385 10.67 18.78 -14.07
N ASP A 386 9.75 18.71 -13.12
CA ASP A 386 8.63 19.66 -12.97
C ASP A 386 9.12 21.08 -12.59
N GLN A 387 10.23 21.18 -11.86
CA GLN A 387 10.90 22.44 -11.52
C GLN A 387 11.83 22.97 -12.63
N ASN A 388 11.80 22.37 -13.83
CA ASN A 388 12.67 22.70 -14.96
C ASN A 388 14.18 22.48 -14.68
N GLN A 389 14.51 21.59 -13.76
CA GLN A 389 15.88 21.15 -13.45
C GLN A 389 16.21 19.85 -14.17
N LYS A 390 15.96 19.80 -15.47
CA LYS A 390 15.97 18.59 -16.31
C LYS A 390 17.26 17.76 -16.18
N ASP A 391 18.42 18.39 -16.19
CA ASP A 391 19.71 17.67 -16.13
C ASP A 391 19.88 16.96 -14.78
N ALA A 392 19.46 17.59 -13.69
CA ALA A 392 19.47 16.99 -12.36
C ALA A 392 18.39 15.89 -12.22
N ALA A 393 17.25 16.00 -12.92
CA ALA A 393 16.26 14.95 -13.02
C ALA A 393 16.82 13.70 -13.71
N VAL A 394 17.54 13.88 -14.82
CA VAL A 394 18.25 12.81 -15.55
C VAL A 394 19.32 12.14 -14.67
N ASP A 395 20.03 12.89 -13.83
CA ASP A 395 21.02 12.32 -12.91
C ASP A 395 20.35 11.41 -11.85
N ALA A 396 19.18 11.80 -11.32
CA ALA A 396 18.43 10.96 -10.37
C ALA A 396 17.87 9.69 -11.06
N LEU A 397 17.26 9.85 -12.24
CA LEU A 397 16.74 8.75 -13.06
C LEU A 397 17.85 7.73 -13.41
N ASN A 398 19.04 8.21 -13.76
CA ASN A 398 20.17 7.38 -14.13
C ASN A 398 20.70 6.49 -13.00
N GLN A 399 20.43 6.79 -11.74
CA GLN A 399 20.82 5.90 -10.63
C GLN A 399 20.00 4.60 -10.70
N VAL A 400 18.69 4.68 -10.94
CA VAL A 400 17.80 3.51 -11.10
C VAL A 400 18.14 2.78 -12.41
N ALA A 401 18.28 3.51 -13.51
CA ALA A 401 18.63 2.93 -14.81
C ALA A 401 20.00 2.23 -14.82
N GLN A 402 21.00 2.77 -14.11
CA GLN A 402 22.30 2.14 -13.97
C GLN A 402 22.22 0.77 -13.28
N ARG A 403 21.42 0.65 -12.20
CA ARG A 403 21.17 -0.65 -11.58
C ARG A 403 20.49 -1.62 -12.53
N ALA A 404 19.47 -1.14 -13.24
CA ALA A 404 18.65 -1.96 -14.12
C ALA A 404 19.42 -2.48 -15.35
N TYR A 405 20.21 -1.61 -15.99
CA TYR A 405 20.85 -1.89 -17.28
C TYR A 405 22.38 -2.06 -17.18
N GLY A 406 22.96 -1.96 -15.98
CA GLY A 406 24.42 -2.06 -15.79
C GLY A 406 25.23 -0.96 -16.45
N ARG A 407 24.60 0.17 -16.86
CA ARG A 407 25.21 1.21 -17.66
C ARG A 407 25.00 2.60 -17.02
N ALA A 408 26.11 3.27 -16.73
CA ALA A 408 26.09 4.66 -16.27
C ALA A 408 25.62 5.63 -17.36
N ASN A 409 24.93 6.69 -16.99
CA ASN A 409 24.43 7.73 -17.89
C ASN A 409 23.60 7.14 -19.06
N PHE A 410 22.73 6.18 -18.74
CA PHE A 410 21.88 5.51 -19.71
C PHE A 410 20.97 6.49 -20.46
N TYR A 411 20.35 7.40 -19.73
CA TYR A 411 19.57 8.53 -20.28
C TYR A 411 20.48 9.73 -20.49
N PRO A 412 20.55 10.30 -21.72
CA PRO A 412 21.41 11.44 -22.00
C PRO A 412 20.73 12.75 -21.54
N LYS A 413 21.53 13.73 -21.11
CA LYS A 413 21.05 15.08 -20.73
C LYS A 413 20.52 15.90 -21.93
N THR A 414 20.62 15.37 -23.15
CA THR A 414 20.04 16.00 -24.35
C THR A 414 18.54 15.81 -24.49
N LEU A 415 17.92 14.92 -23.69
CA LEU A 415 16.47 14.73 -23.67
C LEU A 415 15.74 16.05 -23.40
N THR A 416 14.59 16.24 -24.02
CA THR A 416 13.64 17.31 -23.68
C THR A 416 12.95 17.00 -22.35
N LYS A 417 12.29 18.01 -21.75
CA LYS A 417 11.48 17.78 -20.54
C LYS A 417 10.45 16.67 -20.73
N GLN A 418 9.74 16.67 -21.86
CA GLN A 418 8.72 15.68 -22.15
C GLN A 418 9.30 14.26 -22.33
N GLU A 419 10.46 14.14 -22.95
CA GLU A 419 11.15 12.85 -23.06
C GLU A 419 11.64 12.34 -21.69
N VAL A 420 12.01 13.23 -20.77
CA VAL A 420 12.33 12.86 -19.38
C VAL A 420 11.08 12.41 -18.63
N ASP A 421 9.92 13.06 -18.81
CA ASP A 421 8.64 12.61 -18.24
C ASP A 421 8.29 11.20 -18.74
N ALA A 422 8.44 10.93 -20.03
CA ALA A 422 8.21 9.61 -20.62
C ALA A 422 9.21 8.55 -20.10
N ALA A 423 10.47 8.93 -19.91
CA ALA A 423 11.49 8.03 -19.34
C ALA A 423 11.21 7.72 -17.86
N ILE A 424 10.76 8.72 -17.07
CA ILE A 424 10.34 8.51 -15.68
C ILE A 424 9.17 7.52 -15.62
N LEU A 425 8.13 7.71 -16.43
CA LEU A 425 7.00 6.78 -16.50
C LEU A 425 7.48 5.35 -16.84
N ARG A 426 8.29 5.22 -17.88
CA ARG A 426 8.81 3.93 -18.35
C ARG A 426 9.62 3.20 -17.29
N GLU A 427 10.50 3.92 -16.60
CA GLU A 427 11.29 3.34 -15.51
C GLU A 427 10.41 2.98 -14.32
N ARG A 428 9.40 3.79 -13.97
CA ARG A 428 8.45 3.46 -12.90
C ARG A 428 7.65 2.20 -13.22
N GLU A 429 7.18 2.02 -14.45
CA GLU A 429 6.48 0.79 -14.87
C GLU A 429 7.34 -0.46 -14.67
N LYS A 430 8.60 -0.43 -15.13
CA LYS A 430 9.52 -1.57 -15.00
C LYS A 430 10.00 -1.79 -13.56
N GLU A 431 10.22 -0.71 -12.82
CA GLU A 431 10.74 -0.74 -11.47
C GLU A 431 9.70 -1.18 -10.45
N PHE A 432 8.48 -0.62 -10.53
CA PHE A 432 7.45 -0.75 -9.50
C PHE A 432 6.27 -1.64 -9.89
N CYS A 433 6.27 -2.31 -11.05
CA CYS A 433 5.22 -3.28 -11.36
C CYS A 433 5.10 -4.32 -10.26
N ALA A 434 3.89 -4.71 -9.94
CA ALA A 434 3.54 -5.60 -8.83
C ALA A 434 3.85 -5.04 -7.41
N GLU A 435 3.94 -3.71 -7.26
CA GLU A 435 4.16 -3.06 -5.96
C GLU A 435 2.97 -2.17 -5.52
N GLY A 436 1.83 -2.22 -6.23
CA GLY A 436 0.61 -1.51 -5.84
C GLY A 436 0.67 0.02 -6.00
N LYS A 437 1.51 0.54 -6.90
CA LYS A 437 1.80 1.98 -7.03
C LYS A 437 1.37 2.59 -8.36
N LEU A 438 1.36 1.81 -9.43
CA LEU A 438 1.30 2.35 -10.79
C LEU A 438 -0.03 2.99 -11.16
N TRP A 439 -1.13 2.59 -10.54
CA TRP A 439 -2.42 3.29 -10.74
C TRP A 439 -2.35 4.76 -10.30
N TRP A 440 -1.72 5.00 -9.15
CA TRP A 440 -1.51 6.35 -8.62
C TRP A 440 -0.51 7.14 -9.46
N ASP A 441 0.53 6.48 -9.97
CA ASP A 441 1.50 7.09 -10.87
C ASP A 441 0.84 7.56 -12.17
N PHE A 442 0.00 6.74 -12.79
CA PHE A 442 -0.68 7.10 -14.04
C PHE A 442 -1.62 8.30 -13.87
N ILE A 443 -2.35 8.35 -12.74
CA ILE A 443 -3.20 9.51 -12.42
C ILE A 443 -2.33 10.74 -12.17
N ARG A 444 -1.26 10.61 -11.36
CA ARG A 444 -0.38 11.72 -10.99
C ARG A 444 0.39 12.28 -12.18
N LEU A 445 0.88 11.42 -13.04
CA LEU A 445 1.60 11.82 -14.26
C LEU A 445 0.65 12.28 -15.38
N GLY A 446 -0.67 12.16 -15.19
CA GLY A 446 -1.68 12.65 -16.12
C GLY A 446 -1.88 11.80 -17.37
N VAL A 447 -1.42 10.54 -17.36
CA VAL A 447 -1.43 9.64 -18.52
C VAL A 447 -2.51 8.56 -18.46
N VAL A 448 -3.30 8.50 -17.40
CA VAL A 448 -4.24 7.41 -17.13
C VAL A 448 -5.27 7.20 -18.24
N PHE A 449 -5.72 8.27 -18.91
CA PHE A 449 -6.68 8.18 -20.01
C PHE A 449 -6.05 7.88 -21.38
N ASP A 450 -4.74 8.07 -21.49
CA ASP A 450 -3.97 7.73 -22.70
C ASP A 450 -3.45 6.29 -22.65
N GLU A 451 -2.95 5.86 -21.47
CA GLU A 451 -2.26 4.58 -21.30
C GLU A 451 -3.20 3.42 -20.95
N VAL A 452 -4.37 3.67 -20.34
CA VAL A 452 -5.29 2.61 -19.92
C VAL A 452 -6.41 2.42 -20.96
N PRO A 453 -6.39 1.36 -21.79
CA PRO A 453 -7.32 1.22 -22.94
C PRO A 453 -8.79 1.27 -22.56
N SER A 454 -9.16 0.78 -21.37
CA SER A 454 -10.54 0.79 -20.87
C SER A 454 -11.03 2.19 -20.43
N LEU A 455 -10.14 3.18 -20.39
CA LEU A 455 -10.45 4.56 -20.00
C LEU A 455 -10.30 5.56 -21.15
N VAL A 456 -9.74 5.16 -22.28
CA VAL A 456 -9.61 6.04 -23.47
C VAL A 456 -10.97 6.60 -23.87
N GLY A 457 -11.08 7.93 -23.93
CA GLY A 457 -12.32 8.64 -24.28
C GLY A 457 -13.35 8.75 -23.14
N ARG A 458 -12.97 8.36 -21.91
CA ARG A 458 -13.85 8.41 -20.73
C ARG A 458 -13.45 9.50 -19.71
N GLU A 459 -12.59 10.42 -20.10
CA GLU A 459 -12.09 11.51 -19.25
C GLU A 459 -13.19 12.46 -18.75
N ASN A 460 -14.33 12.51 -19.45
CA ASN A 460 -15.50 13.32 -19.09
C ASN A 460 -16.50 12.56 -18.21
N GLU A 461 -16.29 11.27 -17.94
CA GLU A 461 -17.17 10.52 -17.04
C GLU A 461 -16.92 10.90 -15.58
N LYS A 462 -18.01 11.28 -14.88
CA LYS A 462 -17.95 11.73 -13.49
C LYS A 462 -17.33 10.65 -12.61
N ASN A 463 -16.29 11.00 -11.86
CA ASN A 463 -15.65 10.15 -10.84
C ASN A 463 -15.16 8.78 -11.35
N ILE A 464 -14.91 8.62 -12.65
CA ILE A 464 -14.52 7.33 -13.25
C ILE A 464 -13.23 6.73 -12.64
N LEU A 465 -12.36 7.57 -12.09
CA LEU A 465 -11.13 7.12 -11.42
C LEU A 465 -11.36 6.68 -9.98
N LEU A 466 -12.53 6.94 -9.40
CA LEU A 466 -12.89 6.54 -8.04
C LEU A 466 -13.56 5.15 -8.00
N TRP A 467 -13.72 4.64 -6.79
CA TRP A 467 -14.53 3.47 -6.48
C TRP A 467 -15.88 3.90 -5.90
N PRO A 468 -16.97 3.17 -6.17
CA PRO A 468 -18.21 3.33 -5.42
C PRO A 468 -18.02 2.84 -3.99
N ILE A 469 -18.85 3.34 -3.06
CA ILE A 469 -18.88 2.84 -1.68
C ILE A 469 -19.59 1.50 -1.68
N SER A 470 -19.10 0.53 -0.90
CA SER A 470 -19.72 -0.79 -0.82
C SER A 470 -21.17 -0.73 -0.29
N ASN A 471 -22.04 -1.60 -0.81
CA ASN A 471 -23.39 -1.75 -0.28
C ASN A 471 -23.39 -2.10 1.21
N THR A 472 -22.36 -2.81 1.67
CA THR A 472 -22.21 -3.16 3.11
C THR A 472 -22.00 -1.91 3.95
N ALA A 473 -21.13 -1.00 3.55
CA ALA A 473 -20.91 0.26 4.28
C ALA A 473 -22.14 1.17 4.24
N MET A 474 -22.79 1.28 3.07
CA MET A 474 -24.03 2.05 2.92
C MET A 474 -25.16 1.55 3.82
N ASN A 475 -25.33 0.23 3.94
CA ASN A 475 -26.36 -0.38 4.78
C ASN A 475 -26.07 -0.19 6.30
N LYS A 476 -24.81 -0.06 6.69
CA LYS A 476 -24.42 0.14 8.09
C LYS A 476 -24.58 1.60 8.54
N ASN A 477 -24.46 2.56 7.64
CA ASN A 477 -24.54 3.98 7.98
C ASN A 477 -25.54 4.71 7.04
N PRO A 478 -26.74 5.04 7.53
CA PRO A 478 -27.79 5.65 6.72
C PRO A 478 -27.49 7.11 6.30
N ASN A 479 -26.47 7.75 6.85
CA ASN A 479 -26.07 9.12 6.50
C ASN A 479 -25.06 9.16 5.35
N LEU A 480 -24.62 8.01 4.85
CA LEU A 480 -23.74 7.96 3.68
C LEU A 480 -24.54 8.18 2.39
N THR A 481 -23.94 8.90 1.46
CA THR A 481 -24.40 9.05 0.09
C THR A 481 -23.44 8.33 -0.86
N GLN A 482 -23.94 7.70 -1.91
CA GLN A 482 -23.08 6.96 -2.86
C GLN A 482 -22.22 7.91 -3.70
N THR A 483 -21.02 7.45 -4.07
CA THR A 483 -20.20 8.10 -5.10
C THR A 483 -20.87 7.88 -6.46
N GLU A 484 -21.32 8.96 -7.08
CA GLU A 484 -21.90 8.91 -8.43
C GLU A 484 -20.76 8.70 -9.43
N ILE A 485 -20.80 7.56 -10.13
CA ILE A 485 -19.87 7.23 -11.20
C ILE A 485 -20.68 7.09 -12.49
N GLY A 486 -20.30 7.80 -13.53
CA GLY A 486 -21.01 7.72 -14.82
C GLY A 486 -20.76 8.91 -15.72
N THR A 487 -21.46 8.92 -16.85
CA THR A 487 -21.41 9.98 -17.86
C THR A 487 -21.94 11.30 -17.26
N ILE A 488 -21.31 12.41 -17.56
CA ILE A 488 -21.86 13.75 -17.30
C ILE A 488 -22.96 13.94 -18.33
N GLU A 489 -24.22 14.08 -17.87
CA GLU A 489 -25.35 14.47 -18.73
C GLU A 489 -25.20 15.92 -19.22
#